data_9fbe64dd92ae40af12ee06210799f1d0
#
_entry.id   9fbe64dd92ae40af12ee06210799f1d0
#
_cell.length_a   1.000
_cell.length_b   1.000
_cell.length_c   1.000
_cell.angle_alpha   90.00
_cell.angle_beta   90.00
_cell.angle_gamma   90.00
#
_symmetry.space_group_name_H-M   'P 1'
#
loop_
_entity.id
_entity.type
_entity.pdbx_description
1 polymer ?
#
loop_
_entity_poly.entity_id
_entity_poly.type
_entity_poly.pdbx_seq_one_letter_code
_entity_poly.pdbx_strand_id
1 'polypeptide(L)'
;WANLAVGLCSILLIVLTPRFSRRIPGSLVAIVVLTAGVWALRTYAGMEGVDTIGDRFTIRAELPAAAMPAMDWEVMRSLFPVALTIALLGAIESLLSATVADGVTGDRHDSNTELMAQGAANLLTPLFGGIPATGAIARTMTNINNGGRTPVAGIIHAGVLLLILLLMMPLAQYIPMACLAGVLVVVSYNMSGWRTFRALLRTPLSDRAVLLVTFFLTVVFDLTVAIEVGLLIACVLFLRRVMETTEISVIRNEIDPSAGSDARLH
;
A
#
# COMPACT_ATOMS: atom_id res chain seq x y z
N TRP A 1 11.72 -28.05 12.51
CA TRP A 1 13.03 -27.53 12.08
C TRP A 1 13.12 -27.35 10.55
N ALA A 2 12.56 -28.28 9.76
CA ALA A 2 12.59 -28.20 8.29
C ALA A 2 11.94 -26.91 7.76
N ASN A 3 10.78 -26.51 8.26
CA ASN A 3 10.13 -25.27 7.89
C ASN A 3 10.98 -24.03 8.21
N LEU A 4 11.67 -24.03 9.36
CA LEU A 4 12.58 -22.94 9.73
C LEU A 4 13.79 -22.87 8.79
N ALA A 5 14.36 -24.00 8.42
CA ALA A 5 15.47 -24.05 7.46
C ALA A 5 15.04 -23.53 6.08
N VAL A 6 13.87 -23.94 5.58
CA VAL A 6 13.30 -23.44 4.30
C VAL A 6 13.05 -21.94 4.35
N GLY A 7 12.49 -21.42 5.46
CA GLY A 7 12.27 -19.98 5.64
C GLY A 7 13.57 -19.17 5.66
N LEU A 8 14.58 -19.64 6.38
CA LEU A 8 15.91 -19.00 6.40
C LEU A 8 16.60 -19.05 5.03
N CYS A 9 16.53 -20.18 4.33
CA CYS A 9 17.02 -20.30 2.96
C CYS A 9 16.31 -19.33 2.00
N SER A 10 15.00 -19.13 2.18
CA SER A 10 14.23 -18.13 1.40
C SER A 10 14.79 -16.73 1.61
N ILE A 11 14.94 -16.31 2.87
CA ILE A 11 15.52 -14.99 3.20
C ILE A 11 16.92 -14.85 2.61
N LEU A 12 17.76 -15.86 2.75
CA LEU A 12 19.13 -15.86 2.23
C LEU A 12 19.14 -15.70 0.70
N LEU A 13 18.33 -16.48 -0.02
CA LEU A 13 18.23 -16.41 -1.46
C LEU A 13 17.75 -15.01 -1.93
N ILE A 14 16.74 -14.43 -1.26
CA ILE A 14 16.23 -13.11 -1.61
C ILE A 14 17.30 -12.04 -1.42
N VAL A 15 18.07 -12.11 -0.33
CA VAL A 15 19.14 -11.13 -0.03
C VAL A 15 20.34 -11.28 -0.95
N LEU A 16 20.67 -12.51 -1.35
CA LEU A 16 21.82 -12.78 -2.21
C LEU A 16 21.53 -12.55 -3.69
N THR A 17 20.32 -12.78 -4.18
CA THR A 17 19.96 -12.67 -5.59
C THR A 17 20.36 -11.34 -6.24
N PRO A 18 20.17 -10.16 -5.61
CA PRO A 18 20.57 -8.88 -6.20
C PRO A 18 22.09 -8.72 -6.42
N ARG A 19 22.92 -9.56 -5.77
CA ARG A 19 24.37 -9.57 -5.99
C ARG A 19 24.76 -10.25 -7.30
N PHE A 20 23.94 -11.23 -7.75
CA PHE A 20 24.18 -11.97 -8.99
C PHE A 20 23.44 -11.37 -10.19
N SER A 21 22.19 -10.93 -9.99
CA SER A 21 21.39 -10.30 -11.03
C SER A 21 20.42 -9.28 -10.44
N ARG A 22 20.50 -8.05 -10.94
CA ARG A 22 19.54 -6.98 -10.58
C ARG A 22 18.26 -7.02 -11.42
N ARG A 23 18.23 -7.86 -12.47
CA ARG A 23 17.08 -7.95 -13.39
C ARG A 23 16.01 -8.91 -12.88
N ILE A 24 16.36 -9.89 -12.04
CA ILE A 24 15.45 -10.92 -11.57
C ILE A 24 15.08 -10.63 -10.12
N PRO A 25 13.77 -10.56 -9.79
CA PRO A 25 13.34 -10.39 -8.42
C PRO A 25 13.79 -11.56 -7.54
N GLY A 26 14.44 -11.24 -6.39
CA GLY A 26 14.95 -12.28 -5.48
C GLY A 26 13.85 -13.18 -4.92
N SER A 27 12.66 -12.64 -4.69
CA SER A 27 11.50 -13.42 -4.24
C SER A 27 11.07 -14.48 -5.25
N LEU A 28 11.12 -14.15 -6.55
CA LEU A 28 10.80 -15.13 -7.61
C LEU A 28 11.81 -16.28 -7.62
N VAL A 29 13.11 -15.96 -7.51
CA VAL A 29 14.18 -16.98 -7.46
C VAL A 29 13.99 -17.88 -6.23
N ALA A 30 13.72 -17.31 -5.07
CA ALA A 30 13.50 -18.07 -3.84
C ALA A 30 12.29 -19.02 -3.99
N ILE A 31 11.17 -18.55 -4.52
CA ILE A 31 9.98 -19.38 -4.73
C ILE A 31 10.29 -20.54 -5.67
N VAL A 32 10.87 -20.27 -6.85
CA VAL A 32 11.14 -21.31 -7.85
C VAL A 32 12.16 -22.34 -7.33
N VAL A 33 13.28 -21.88 -6.78
CA VAL A 33 14.35 -22.76 -6.28
C VAL A 33 13.88 -23.61 -5.12
N LEU A 34 13.20 -23.00 -4.13
CA LEU A 34 12.76 -23.75 -2.95
C LEU A 34 11.57 -24.66 -3.24
N THR A 35 10.68 -24.28 -4.15
CA THR A 35 9.59 -25.16 -4.61
C THR A 35 10.18 -26.40 -5.30
N ALA A 36 11.10 -26.23 -6.23
CA ALA A 36 11.77 -27.33 -6.90
C ALA A 36 12.58 -28.18 -5.91
N GLY A 37 13.31 -27.55 -4.98
CA GLY A 37 14.10 -28.24 -3.95
C GLY A 37 13.24 -29.05 -3.00
N VAL A 38 12.17 -28.49 -2.46
CA VAL A 38 11.27 -29.20 -1.54
C VAL A 38 10.51 -30.32 -2.27
N TRP A 39 10.07 -30.07 -3.51
CA TRP A 39 9.44 -31.10 -4.33
C TRP A 39 10.40 -32.28 -4.57
N ALA A 40 11.64 -32.01 -4.93
CA ALA A 40 12.66 -33.05 -5.12
C ALA A 40 12.96 -33.83 -3.84
N LEU A 41 13.11 -33.13 -2.71
CA LEU A 41 13.36 -33.77 -1.41
C LEU A 41 12.17 -34.62 -0.93
N ARG A 42 10.93 -34.19 -1.16
CA ARG A 42 9.74 -35.01 -0.88
C ARG A 42 9.71 -36.26 -1.77
N THR A 43 10.00 -36.14 -3.08
CA THR A 43 9.86 -37.22 -4.05
C THR A 43 11.01 -38.24 -3.91
N TYR A 44 12.25 -37.80 -3.71
CA TYR A 44 13.43 -38.69 -3.73
C TYR A 44 13.94 -39.06 -2.35
N ALA A 45 13.79 -38.18 -1.34
CA ALA A 45 14.32 -38.40 0.00
C ALA A 45 13.21 -38.72 1.03
N GLY A 46 11.93 -38.74 0.63
CA GLY A 46 10.81 -39.00 1.53
C GLY A 46 10.69 -37.98 2.67
N MET A 47 11.13 -36.74 2.46
CA MET A 47 11.16 -35.74 3.51
C MET A 47 9.74 -35.26 3.84
N GLU A 48 9.23 -35.63 4.99
CA GLU A 48 8.00 -35.13 5.55
C GLU A 48 8.26 -33.94 6.48
N GLY A 49 7.26 -33.05 6.66
CA GLY A 49 7.31 -31.94 7.63
C GLY A 49 7.55 -30.56 7.05
N VAL A 50 7.49 -30.38 5.72
CA VAL A 50 7.39 -29.05 5.08
C VAL A 50 6.02 -28.92 4.43
N ASP A 51 5.14 -28.14 5.02
CA ASP A 51 3.80 -27.88 4.47
C ASP A 51 3.88 -27.03 3.20
N THR A 52 3.16 -27.45 2.17
CA THR A 52 2.95 -26.68 0.95
C THR A 52 1.58 -26.01 0.95
N ILE A 53 1.34 -25.10 0.01
CA ILE A 53 0.02 -24.46 -0.15
C ILE A 53 -1.05 -25.53 -0.38
N GLY A 54 -0.78 -26.52 -1.24
CA GLY A 54 -1.73 -27.60 -1.57
C GLY A 54 -2.07 -28.52 -0.40
N ASP A 55 -1.20 -28.62 0.61
CA ASP A 55 -1.47 -29.40 1.82
C ASP A 55 -2.50 -28.70 2.74
N ARG A 56 -2.61 -27.37 2.65
CA ARG A 56 -3.45 -26.55 3.52
C ARG A 56 -4.69 -25.98 2.83
N PHE A 57 -4.61 -25.72 1.52
CA PHE A 57 -5.65 -25.05 0.75
C PHE A 57 -5.96 -25.81 -0.53
N THR A 58 -7.24 -26.00 -0.82
CA THR A 58 -7.68 -26.45 -2.13
C THR A 58 -7.74 -25.26 -3.08
N ILE A 59 -6.79 -25.23 -4.03
CA ILE A 59 -6.72 -24.16 -5.01
C ILE A 59 -7.44 -24.61 -6.27
N ARG A 60 -8.47 -23.88 -6.68
CA ARG A 60 -9.18 -24.09 -7.95
C ARG A 60 -8.68 -23.05 -8.97
N ALA A 61 -8.24 -23.53 -10.12
CA ALA A 61 -7.89 -22.69 -11.25
C ALA A 61 -9.14 -22.37 -12.07
N GLU A 62 -10.07 -21.64 -11.45
CA GLU A 62 -11.35 -21.26 -12.06
C GLU A 62 -11.45 -19.73 -12.12
N LEU A 63 -12.09 -19.24 -13.18
CA LEU A 63 -12.46 -17.82 -13.22
C LEU A 63 -13.55 -17.57 -12.17
N PRO A 64 -13.41 -16.49 -11.38
CA PRO A 64 -14.43 -16.13 -10.41
C PRO A 64 -15.73 -15.84 -11.16
N ALA A 65 -16.80 -16.58 -10.80
CA ALA A 65 -18.12 -16.34 -11.36
C ALA A 65 -18.69 -15.03 -10.83
N ALA A 66 -19.29 -14.22 -11.73
CA ALA A 66 -19.98 -13.03 -11.31
C ALA A 66 -21.21 -13.40 -10.46
N ALA A 67 -21.28 -12.88 -9.25
CA ALA A 67 -22.38 -13.09 -8.33
C ALA A 67 -22.72 -11.77 -7.63
N MET A 68 -24.02 -11.46 -7.51
CA MET A 68 -24.45 -10.33 -6.70
C MET A 68 -24.23 -10.67 -5.21
N PRO A 69 -23.50 -9.84 -4.46
CA PRO A 69 -23.41 -10.02 -3.01
C PRO A 69 -24.81 -9.89 -2.39
N ALA A 70 -25.06 -10.67 -1.34
CA ALA A 70 -26.31 -10.56 -0.59
C ALA A 70 -26.38 -9.17 0.06
N MET A 71 -27.41 -8.39 -0.31
CA MET A 71 -27.63 -7.06 0.23
C MET A 71 -28.65 -7.14 1.36
N ASP A 72 -28.17 -7.20 2.59
CA ASP A 72 -28.98 -7.10 3.79
C ASP A 72 -28.77 -5.72 4.42
N TRP A 73 -29.86 -5.00 4.68
CA TRP A 73 -29.82 -3.65 5.24
C TRP A 73 -29.16 -3.59 6.63
N GLU A 74 -29.42 -4.59 7.45
CA GLU A 74 -28.85 -4.64 8.80
C GLU A 74 -27.34 -4.85 8.77
N VAL A 75 -26.87 -5.75 7.90
CA VAL A 75 -25.45 -5.99 7.65
C VAL A 75 -24.78 -4.75 7.06
N MET A 76 -25.41 -4.10 6.08
CA MET A 76 -24.87 -2.86 5.48
C MET A 76 -24.72 -1.75 6.52
N ARG A 77 -25.71 -1.56 7.40
CA ARG A 77 -25.66 -0.56 8.46
C ARG A 77 -24.55 -0.85 9.48
N SER A 78 -24.39 -2.10 9.87
CA SER A 78 -23.35 -2.50 10.85
C SER A 78 -21.94 -2.37 10.29
N LEU A 79 -21.75 -2.63 8.99
CA LEU A 79 -20.45 -2.55 8.32
C LEU A 79 -20.11 -1.15 7.79
N PHE A 80 -21.06 -0.21 7.80
CA PHE A 80 -20.86 1.12 7.23
C PHE A 80 -19.64 1.88 7.81
N PRO A 81 -19.39 1.91 9.14
CA PRO A 81 -18.20 2.57 9.68
C PRO A 81 -16.90 1.96 9.16
N VAL A 82 -16.81 0.64 9.11
CA VAL A 82 -15.63 -0.08 8.58
C VAL A 82 -15.47 0.19 7.09
N ALA A 83 -16.56 0.17 6.32
CA ALA A 83 -16.53 0.47 4.89
C ALA A 83 -16.06 1.90 4.62
N LEU A 84 -16.52 2.88 5.42
CA LEU A 84 -16.08 4.27 5.31
C LEU A 84 -14.58 4.41 5.59
N THR A 85 -14.07 3.75 6.63
CA THR A 85 -12.64 3.76 6.95
C THR A 85 -11.81 3.15 5.83
N ILE A 86 -12.21 2.01 5.28
CA ILE A 86 -11.54 1.37 4.14
C ILE A 86 -11.57 2.28 2.91
N ALA A 87 -12.70 2.95 2.64
CA ALA A 87 -12.83 3.87 1.52
C ALA A 87 -11.89 5.09 1.67
N LEU A 88 -11.84 5.70 2.85
CA LEU A 88 -10.93 6.82 3.15
C LEU A 88 -9.47 6.40 3.04
N LEU A 89 -9.11 5.23 3.59
CA LEU A 89 -7.77 4.68 3.49
C LEU A 89 -7.38 4.45 2.02
N GLY A 90 -8.25 3.80 1.26
CA GLY A 90 -8.02 3.54 -0.16
C GLY A 90 -7.87 4.82 -0.98
N ALA A 91 -8.69 5.85 -0.70
CA ALA A 91 -8.60 7.14 -1.35
C ALA A 91 -7.27 7.85 -1.05
N ILE A 92 -6.86 7.90 0.23
CA ILE A 92 -5.60 8.52 0.66
C ILE A 92 -4.41 7.80 0.02
N GLU A 93 -4.39 6.48 0.05
CA GLU A 93 -3.29 5.67 -0.47
C GLU A 93 -3.16 5.79 -2.00
N SER A 94 -4.29 5.80 -2.74
CA SER A 94 -4.30 5.98 -4.19
C SER A 94 -3.78 7.36 -4.57
N LEU A 95 -4.29 8.44 -3.94
CA LEU A 95 -3.82 9.80 -4.19
C LEU A 95 -2.36 10.01 -3.81
N LEU A 96 -1.91 9.41 -2.71
CA LEU A 96 -0.51 9.47 -2.31
C LEU A 96 0.38 8.76 -3.32
N SER A 97 -0.04 7.60 -3.82
CA SER A 97 0.67 6.86 -4.88
C SER A 97 0.76 7.68 -6.17
N ALA A 98 -0.32 8.33 -6.58
CA ALA A 98 -0.37 9.21 -7.74
C ALA A 98 0.52 10.46 -7.57
N THR A 99 0.48 11.10 -6.39
CA THR A 99 1.32 12.27 -6.09
C THR A 99 2.81 11.93 -6.11
N VAL A 100 3.19 10.76 -5.56
CA VAL A 100 4.59 10.28 -5.60
C VAL A 100 5.01 9.98 -7.04
N ALA A 101 4.12 9.42 -7.85
CA ALA A 101 4.36 9.19 -9.28
C ALA A 101 4.62 10.49 -10.03
N ASP A 102 3.79 11.52 -9.82
CA ASP A 102 3.94 12.85 -10.42
C ASP A 102 5.30 13.46 -10.09
N GLY A 103 5.72 13.35 -8.83
CA GLY A 103 7.03 13.87 -8.39
C GLY A 103 8.22 13.24 -9.11
N VAL A 104 8.07 12.02 -9.61
CA VAL A 104 9.15 11.28 -10.32
C VAL A 104 9.03 11.41 -11.85
N THR A 105 7.81 11.43 -12.37
CA THR A 105 7.57 11.51 -13.83
C THR A 105 7.62 12.94 -14.36
N GLY A 106 7.32 13.92 -13.49
CA GLY A 106 7.13 15.32 -13.88
C GLY A 106 5.76 15.60 -14.49
N ASP A 107 4.86 14.63 -14.52
CA ASP A 107 3.48 14.75 -14.99
C ASP A 107 2.58 15.25 -13.84
N ARG A 108 1.30 15.44 -14.14
CA ARG A 108 0.26 15.78 -13.15
C ARG A 108 -0.96 14.88 -13.36
N HIS A 109 -1.40 14.23 -12.28
CA HIS A 109 -2.63 13.45 -12.29
C HIS A 109 -3.86 14.34 -12.02
N ASP A 110 -5.04 13.88 -12.43
CA ASP A 110 -6.33 14.42 -11.99
C ASP A 110 -6.85 13.60 -10.81
N SER A 111 -6.80 14.19 -9.61
CA SER A 111 -7.20 13.54 -8.37
C SER A 111 -8.68 13.10 -8.38
N ASN A 112 -9.57 13.85 -9.04
CA ASN A 112 -10.99 13.49 -9.12
C ASN A 112 -11.19 12.27 -10.02
N THR A 113 -10.53 12.24 -11.16
CA THR A 113 -10.57 11.10 -12.09
C THR A 113 -9.99 9.85 -11.44
N GLU A 114 -8.88 9.98 -10.70
CA GLU A 114 -8.26 8.87 -9.96
C GLU A 114 -9.23 8.28 -8.93
N LEU A 115 -9.87 9.12 -8.11
CA LEU A 115 -10.83 8.67 -7.09
C LEU A 115 -12.09 8.05 -7.72
N MET A 116 -12.59 8.60 -8.82
CA MET A 116 -13.73 8.00 -9.53
C MET A 116 -13.39 6.64 -10.12
N ALA A 117 -12.20 6.50 -10.72
CA ALA A 117 -11.71 5.23 -11.25
C ALA A 117 -11.53 4.18 -10.14
N GLN A 118 -10.93 4.58 -9.02
CA GLN A 118 -10.77 3.75 -7.82
C GLN A 118 -12.12 3.28 -7.26
N GLY A 119 -13.09 4.20 -7.16
CA GLY A 119 -14.45 3.88 -6.71
C GLY A 119 -15.15 2.90 -7.65
N ALA A 120 -15.10 3.14 -8.97
CA ALA A 120 -15.68 2.26 -9.97
C ALA A 120 -15.05 0.85 -9.93
N ALA A 121 -13.73 0.75 -9.81
CA ALA A 121 -13.04 -0.52 -9.68
C ALA A 121 -13.51 -1.29 -8.44
N ASN A 122 -13.61 -0.61 -7.29
CA ASN A 122 -14.03 -1.23 -6.03
C ASN A 122 -15.53 -1.56 -5.96
N LEU A 123 -16.37 -0.93 -6.79
CA LEU A 123 -17.77 -1.34 -6.96
C LEU A 123 -17.89 -2.64 -7.79
N LEU A 124 -17.02 -2.82 -8.78
CA LEU A 124 -17.03 -4.01 -9.64
C LEU A 124 -16.36 -5.23 -9.00
N THR A 125 -15.34 -5.01 -8.17
CA THR A 125 -14.55 -6.08 -7.54
C THR A 125 -15.38 -7.10 -6.74
N PRO A 126 -16.34 -6.71 -5.88
CA PRO A 126 -17.18 -7.65 -5.12
C PRO A 126 -18.08 -8.52 -5.99
N LEU A 127 -18.45 -8.06 -7.19
CA LEU A 127 -19.27 -8.86 -8.12
C LEU A 127 -18.54 -10.14 -8.57
N PHE A 128 -17.22 -10.13 -8.52
CA PHE A 128 -16.36 -11.27 -8.84
C PHE A 128 -15.74 -11.90 -7.58
N GLY A 129 -16.33 -11.66 -6.40
CA GLY A 129 -15.84 -12.21 -5.13
C GLY A 129 -14.49 -11.64 -4.67
N GLY A 130 -14.06 -10.51 -5.23
CA GLY A 130 -12.84 -9.83 -4.82
C GLY A 130 -13.02 -8.94 -3.60
N ILE A 131 -11.90 -8.58 -2.98
CA ILE A 131 -11.84 -7.62 -1.86
C ILE A 131 -11.45 -6.23 -2.38
N PRO A 132 -11.78 -5.14 -1.65
CA PRO A 132 -11.35 -3.79 -2.01
C PRO A 132 -9.85 -3.69 -2.23
N ALA A 133 -9.44 -2.95 -3.25
CA ALA A 133 -8.04 -2.73 -3.62
C ALA A 133 -7.76 -1.24 -3.82
N THR A 134 -6.49 -0.86 -3.68
CA THR A 134 -6.03 0.51 -3.86
C THR A 134 -4.69 0.56 -4.57
N GLY A 135 -4.25 1.76 -4.95
CA GLY A 135 -2.92 1.99 -5.50
C GLY A 135 -1.83 1.68 -4.47
N ALA A 136 -0.70 1.13 -4.92
CA ALA A 136 0.41 0.81 -4.05
C ALA A 136 1.67 1.56 -4.49
N ILE A 137 2.18 2.47 -3.64
CA ILE A 137 3.34 3.32 -3.92
C ILE A 137 4.53 2.51 -4.42
N ALA A 138 4.90 1.44 -3.71
CA ALA A 138 6.06 0.62 -4.06
C ALA A 138 5.94 -0.04 -5.44
N ARG A 139 4.74 -0.50 -5.81
CA ARG A 139 4.47 -1.11 -7.12
C ARG A 139 4.46 -0.06 -8.23
N THR A 140 3.83 1.09 -7.98
CA THR A 140 3.81 2.24 -8.89
C THR A 140 5.23 2.70 -9.19
N MET A 141 6.06 2.90 -8.16
CA MET A 141 7.45 3.28 -8.32
C MET A 141 8.27 2.24 -9.07
N THR A 142 8.04 0.96 -8.80
CA THR A 142 8.71 -0.13 -9.54
C THR A 142 8.35 -0.09 -11.01
N ASN A 143 7.09 0.12 -11.34
CA ASN A 143 6.62 0.24 -12.72
C ASN A 143 7.28 1.43 -13.45
N ILE A 144 7.28 2.61 -12.82
CA ILE A 144 7.90 3.83 -13.36
C ILE A 144 9.40 3.64 -13.58
N ASN A 145 10.11 3.07 -12.61
CA ASN A 145 11.56 2.82 -12.70
C ASN A 145 11.92 1.82 -13.81
N ASN A 146 10.99 0.95 -14.18
CA ASN A 146 11.14 0.02 -15.32
C ASN A 146 10.57 0.56 -16.64
N GLY A 147 10.22 1.85 -16.69
CA GLY A 147 9.82 2.54 -17.93
C GLY A 147 8.31 2.56 -18.18
N GLY A 148 7.48 2.09 -17.27
CA GLY A 148 6.02 2.19 -17.38
C GLY A 148 5.55 3.63 -17.26
N ARG A 149 4.80 4.13 -18.26
CA ARG A 149 4.33 5.51 -18.34
C ARG A 149 2.84 5.63 -18.60
N THR A 150 2.18 4.53 -18.90
CA THR A 150 0.78 4.53 -19.35
C THR A 150 -0.05 3.52 -18.57
N PRO A 151 -1.39 3.68 -18.52
CA PRO A 151 -2.31 2.71 -17.92
C PRO A 151 -2.23 1.31 -18.55
N VAL A 152 -1.70 1.20 -19.77
CA VAL A 152 -1.50 -0.08 -20.48
C VAL A 152 -0.64 -1.04 -19.66
N ALA A 153 0.35 -0.54 -18.91
CA ALA A 153 1.15 -1.37 -18.01
C ALA A 153 0.28 -2.08 -16.95
N GLY A 154 -0.72 -1.39 -16.40
CA GLY A 154 -1.67 -1.97 -15.44
C GLY A 154 -2.58 -3.03 -16.09
N ILE A 155 -3.05 -2.78 -17.31
CA ILE A 155 -3.87 -3.74 -18.07
C ILE A 155 -3.07 -5.02 -18.37
N ILE A 156 -1.83 -4.87 -18.85
CA ILE A 156 -0.94 -6.01 -19.09
C ILE A 156 -0.67 -6.77 -17.80
N HIS A 157 -0.42 -6.07 -16.69
CA HIS A 157 -0.22 -6.69 -15.37
C HIS A 157 -1.44 -7.53 -14.96
N ALA A 158 -2.65 -7.00 -15.09
CA ALA A 158 -3.88 -7.73 -14.80
C ALA A 158 -4.03 -8.96 -15.72
N GLY A 159 -3.73 -8.83 -17.02
CA GLY A 159 -3.75 -9.95 -17.98
C GLY A 159 -2.73 -11.04 -17.62
N VAL A 160 -1.53 -10.66 -17.21
CA VAL A 160 -0.50 -11.62 -16.77
C VAL A 160 -0.92 -12.33 -15.48
N LEU A 161 -1.52 -11.61 -14.51
CA LEU A 161 -2.04 -12.23 -13.30
C LEU A 161 -3.16 -13.23 -13.61
N LEU A 162 -4.05 -12.88 -14.53
CA LEU A 162 -5.10 -13.79 -15.00
C LEU A 162 -4.51 -15.04 -15.66
N LEU A 163 -3.49 -14.88 -16.50
CA LEU A 163 -2.78 -15.99 -17.13
C LEU A 163 -2.12 -16.90 -16.07
N ILE A 164 -1.48 -16.31 -15.07
CA ILE A 164 -0.87 -17.05 -13.95
C ILE A 164 -1.95 -17.82 -13.19
N LEU A 165 -3.10 -17.19 -12.90
CA LEU A 165 -4.21 -17.84 -12.24
C LEU A 165 -4.69 -19.08 -13.00
N LEU A 166 -4.86 -18.97 -14.32
CA LEU A 166 -5.40 -20.05 -15.13
C LEU A 166 -4.39 -21.17 -15.43
N LEU A 167 -3.12 -20.84 -15.67
CA LEU A 167 -2.12 -21.80 -16.12
C LEU A 167 -1.16 -22.28 -15.02
N MET A 168 -0.78 -21.40 -14.09
CA MET A 168 0.26 -21.69 -13.11
C MET A 168 -0.29 -22.01 -11.72
N MET A 169 -1.59 -21.83 -11.48
CA MET A 169 -2.19 -22.13 -10.18
C MET A 169 -2.00 -23.59 -9.76
N PRO A 170 -2.08 -24.61 -10.63
CA PRO A 170 -1.74 -25.98 -10.27
C PRO A 170 -0.30 -26.17 -9.78
N LEU A 171 0.62 -25.33 -10.24
CA LEU A 171 2.01 -25.34 -9.77
C LEU A 171 2.17 -24.64 -8.42
N ALA A 172 1.31 -23.68 -8.12
CA ALA A 172 1.35 -22.94 -6.86
C ALA A 172 1.09 -23.83 -5.63
N GLN A 173 0.38 -24.95 -5.79
CA GLN A 173 0.15 -25.91 -4.71
C GLN A 173 1.44 -26.52 -4.14
N TYR A 174 2.52 -26.56 -4.90
CA TYR A 174 3.81 -27.10 -4.46
C TYR A 174 4.69 -26.09 -3.71
N ILE A 175 4.29 -24.81 -3.66
CA ILE A 175 5.07 -23.76 -2.97
C ILE A 175 5.06 -24.02 -1.47
N PRO A 176 6.25 -24.10 -0.84
CA PRO A 176 6.33 -24.29 0.62
C PRO A 176 5.82 -23.05 1.37
N MET A 177 4.96 -23.24 2.37
CA MET A 177 4.45 -22.15 3.22
C MET A 177 5.59 -21.40 3.93
N ALA A 178 6.62 -22.11 4.34
CA ALA A 178 7.81 -21.52 4.97
C ALA A 178 8.59 -20.59 4.00
N CYS A 179 8.60 -20.89 2.70
CA CYS A 179 9.18 -19.98 1.70
C CYS A 179 8.43 -18.66 1.63
N LEU A 180 7.09 -18.70 1.61
CA LEU A 180 6.25 -17.51 1.61
C LEU A 180 6.44 -16.68 2.89
N ALA A 181 6.57 -17.33 4.04
CA ALA A 181 6.89 -16.65 5.30
C ALA A 181 8.23 -15.90 5.21
N GLY A 182 9.27 -16.51 4.64
CA GLY A 182 10.56 -15.85 4.38
C GLY A 182 10.44 -14.65 3.44
N VAL A 183 9.64 -14.76 2.38
CA VAL A 183 9.33 -13.64 1.47
C VAL A 183 8.65 -12.51 2.23
N LEU A 184 7.63 -12.81 3.04
CA LEU A 184 6.90 -11.81 3.83
C LEU A 184 7.81 -11.07 4.82
N VAL A 185 8.73 -11.77 5.48
CA VAL A 185 9.70 -11.15 6.40
C VAL A 185 10.57 -10.14 5.65
N VAL A 186 11.11 -10.49 4.49
CA VAL A 186 11.95 -9.56 3.71
C VAL A 186 11.14 -8.40 3.16
N VAL A 187 9.92 -8.65 2.68
CA VAL A 187 9.02 -7.59 2.20
C VAL A 187 8.67 -6.63 3.34
N SER A 188 8.31 -7.14 4.51
CA SER A 188 8.02 -6.32 5.70
C SER A 188 9.22 -5.46 6.10
N TYR A 189 10.42 -6.01 6.09
CA TYR A 189 11.64 -5.26 6.35
C TYR A 189 11.85 -4.14 5.33
N ASN A 190 11.71 -4.43 4.04
CA ASN A 190 11.86 -3.44 2.97
C ASN A 190 10.78 -2.35 3.01
N MET A 191 9.55 -2.70 3.40
CA MET A 191 8.43 -1.77 3.53
C MET A 191 8.43 -0.98 4.85
N SER A 192 9.17 -1.42 5.87
CA SER A 192 9.19 -0.75 7.19
C SER A 192 9.64 0.72 7.12
N GLY A 193 10.36 1.11 6.06
CA GLY A 193 10.83 2.48 5.89
C GLY A 193 11.63 3.01 7.07
N TRP A 194 12.39 2.16 7.76
CA TRP A 194 13.10 2.49 9.01
C TRP A 194 13.88 3.80 8.95
N ARG A 195 14.49 4.11 7.81
CA ARG A 195 15.24 5.36 7.62
C ARG A 195 14.30 6.57 7.65
N THR A 196 13.15 6.47 7.00
CA THR A 196 12.11 7.50 6.97
C THR A 196 11.49 7.67 8.35
N PHE A 197 11.15 6.57 9.03
CA PHE A 197 10.64 6.59 10.40
C PHE A 197 11.61 7.32 11.34
N ARG A 198 12.90 7.00 11.29
CA ARG A 198 13.92 7.67 12.10
C ARG A 198 14.10 9.15 11.75
N ALA A 199 13.92 9.54 10.49
CA ALA A 199 13.94 10.94 10.06
C ALA A 199 12.72 11.70 10.58
N LEU A 200 11.53 11.09 10.54
CA LEU A 200 10.28 11.65 11.06
C LEU A 200 10.30 11.85 12.58
N LEU A 201 11.07 11.06 13.32
CA LEU A 201 11.27 11.29 14.76
C LEU A 201 12.02 12.59 15.08
N ARG A 202 12.61 13.26 14.07
CA ARG A 202 13.31 14.55 14.22
C ARG A 202 12.44 15.74 13.80
N THR A 203 11.19 15.50 13.37
CA THR A 203 10.22 16.55 13.03
C THR A 203 9.68 17.26 14.28
N PRO A 204 8.95 18.38 14.15
CA PRO A 204 8.30 19.07 15.26
C PRO A 204 7.49 18.14 16.15
N LEU A 205 7.33 18.52 17.42
CA LEU A 205 6.67 17.71 18.44
C LEU A 205 5.25 17.29 18.06
N SER A 206 4.50 18.15 17.37
CA SER A 206 3.15 17.87 16.90
C SER A 206 3.11 16.68 15.93
N ASP A 207 3.94 16.71 14.90
CA ASP A 207 3.96 15.69 13.85
C ASP A 207 4.50 14.35 14.40
N ARG A 208 5.51 14.45 15.28
CA ARG A 208 6.05 13.29 15.99
C ARG A 208 5.02 12.65 16.92
N ALA A 209 4.20 13.45 17.62
CA ALA A 209 3.14 12.92 18.47
C ALA A 209 2.09 12.16 17.66
N VAL A 210 1.62 12.70 16.53
CA VAL A 210 0.72 12.00 15.61
C VAL A 210 1.33 10.69 15.14
N LEU A 211 2.57 10.73 14.66
CA LEU A 211 3.28 9.54 14.17
C LEU A 211 3.35 8.44 15.24
N LEU A 212 3.77 8.77 16.46
CA LEU A 212 3.94 7.78 17.53
C LEU A 212 2.60 7.24 18.03
N VAL A 213 1.59 8.11 18.19
CA VAL A 213 0.26 7.67 18.61
C VAL A 213 -0.37 6.76 17.56
N THR A 214 -0.34 7.17 16.28
CA THR A 214 -0.89 6.37 15.18
C THR A 214 -0.16 5.03 15.06
N PHE A 215 1.17 5.03 15.13
CA PHE A 215 1.97 3.81 15.10
C PHE A 215 1.62 2.86 16.26
N PHE A 216 1.54 3.38 17.48
CA PHE A 216 1.20 2.58 18.64
C PHE A 216 -0.22 2.01 18.55
N LEU A 217 -1.20 2.82 18.12
CA LEU A 217 -2.57 2.36 17.94
C LEU A 217 -2.67 1.28 16.84
N THR A 218 -1.92 1.43 15.75
CA THR A 218 -1.88 0.41 14.68
C THR A 218 -1.35 -0.93 15.17
N VAL A 219 -0.33 -0.91 16.05
CA VAL A 219 0.29 -2.14 16.56
C VAL A 219 -0.54 -2.80 17.66
N VAL A 220 -1.18 -2.02 18.52
CA VAL A 220 -1.89 -2.54 19.71
C VAL A 220 -3.36 -2.88 19.42
N PHE A 221 -4.02 -2.07 18.61
CA PHE A 221 -5.43 -2.28 18.25
C PHE A 221 -5.54 -2.77 16.81
N ASP A 222 -5.79 -1.87 15.89
CA ASP A 222 -5.81 -2.14 14.46
C ASP A 222 -5.60 -0.85 13.65
N LEU A 223 -5.49 -1.00 12.34
CA LEU A 223 -5.29 0.12 11.42
C LEU A 223 -6.50 1.07 11.39
N THR A 224 -7.72 0.56 11.58
CA THR A 224 -8.96 1.34 11.54
C THR A 224 -8.99 2.37 12.66
N VAL A 225 -8.80 1.91 13.90
CA VAL A 225 -8.72 2.78 15.09
C VAL A 225 -7.58 3.78 14.98
N ALA A 226 -6.42 3.33 14.45
CA ALA A 226 -5.27 4.20 14.28
C ALA A 226 -5.55 5.35 13.31
N ILE A 227 -6.25 5.09 12.20
CA ILE A 227 -6.62 6.12 11.22
C ILE A 227 -7.64 7.08 11.79
N GLU A 228 -8.69 6.61 12.45
CA GLU A 228 -9.73 7.44 13.05
C GLU A 228 -9.12 8.40 14.09
N VAL A 229 -8.38 7.89 15.05
CA VAL A 229 -7.74 8.69 16.10
C VAL A 229 -6.65 9.58 15.53
N GLY A 230 -5.81 9.05 14.63
CA GLY A 230 -4.74 9.79 13.98
C GLY A 230 -5.25 10.98 13.17
N LEU A 231 -6.34 10.80 12.43
CA LEU A 231 -6.98 11.86 11.67
C LEU A 231 -7.56 12.95 12.59
N LEU A 232 -8.24 12.56 13.68
CA LEU A 232 -8.76 13.50 14.66
C LEU A 232 -7.65 14.35 15.29
N ILE A 233 -6.56 13.72 15.72
CA ILE A 233 -5.41 14.44 16.29
C ILE A 233 -4.80 15.37 15.25
N ALA A 234 -4.61 14.89 14.01
CA ALA A 234 -4.06 15.70 12.93
C ALA A 234 -4.93 16.93 12.62
N CYS A 235 -6.27 16.78 12.58
CA CYS A 235 -7.19 17.89 12.40
C CYS A 235 -7.09 18.93 13.53
N VAL A 236 -7.06 18.50 14.79
CA VAL A 236 -6.93 19.40 15.94
C VAL A 236 -5.60 20.17 15.90
N LEU A 237 -4.51 19.48 15.63
CA LEU A 237 -3.18 20.12 15.52
C LEU A 237 -3.08 21.06 14.32
N PHE A 238 -3.71 20.71 13.19
CA PHE A 238 -3.78 21.57 12.02
C PHE A 238 -4.56 22.85 12.31
N LEU A 239 -5.75 22.74 12.94
CA LEU A 239 -6.55 23.91 13.35
C LEU A 239 -5.75 24.83 14.29
N ARG A 240 -5.07 24.24 15.27
CA ARG A 240 -4.20 25.00 16.17
C ARG A 240 -3.09 25.74 15.42
N ARG A 241 -2.43 25.07 14.48
CA ARG A 241 -1.37 25.67 13.67
C ARG A 241 -1.87 26.81 12.79
N VAL A 242 -3.07 26.66 12.19
CA VAL A 242 -3.71 27.74 11.42
C VAL A 242 -4.03 28.93 12.30
N MET A 243 -4.53 28.73 13.53
CA MET A 243 -4.80 29.82 14.49
C MET A 243 -3.51 30.54 14.90
N GLU A 244 -2.42 29.82 15.12
CA GLU A 244 -1.12 30.40 15.50
C GLU A 244 -0.44 31.16 14.34
N THR A 245 -0.72 30.82 13.09
CA THR A 245 -0.12 31.47 11.90
C THR A 245 -1.00 32.55 11.28
N THR A 246 -2.24 32.70 11.72
CA THR A 246 -3.16 33.74 11.22
C THR A 246 -2.91 35.04 12.00
N GLU A 247 -2.00 35.87 11.52
CA GLU A 247 -1.89 37.26 11.95
C GLU A 247 -2.94 38.09 11.22
N ILE A 248 -3.95 38.61 11.97
CA ILE A 248 -4.88 39.60 11.44
C ILE A 248 -4.16 40.94 11.51
N SER A 249 -3.43 41.32 10.47
CA SER A 249 -2.95 42.70 10.30
C SER A 249 -4.16 43.58 9.98
N VAL A 250 -4.68 44.27 10.98
CA VAL A 250 -5.61 45.37 10.74
C VAL A 250 -4.81 46.51 10.12
N ILE A 251 -4.86 46.63 8.80
CA ILE A 251 -4.37 47.80 8.09
C ILE A 251 -5.30 48.96 8.49
N ARG A 252 -4.98 49.63 9.56
CA ARG A 252 -5.55 50.94 9.85
C ARG A 252 -4.97 51.89 8.81
N ASN A 253 -5.74 52.18 7.76
CA ASN A 253 -5.53 53.40 7.01
C ASN A 253 -5.74 54.57 7.92
N GLU A 254 -4.71 55.01 8.61
CA GLU A 254 -4.67 56.38 9.10
C GLU A 254 -4.64 57.26 7.85
N ILE A 255 -5.78 57.72 7.44
CA ILE A 255 -5.91 58.89 6.53
C ILE A 255 -5.33 60.02 7.34
N ASP A 256 -4.12 60.36 7.08
CA ASP A 256 -3.46 61.58 7.62
C ASP A 256 -4.21 62.78 6.94
N PRO A 257 -5.00 63.55 7.71
CA PRO A 257 -5.70 64.70 7.14
C PRO A 257 -4.77 65.83 6.66
N SER A 258 -3.49 65.74 7.01
CA SER A 258 -2.48 66.76 6.65
C SER A 258 -1.78 66.54 5.30
N ALA A 259 -1.91 65.39 4.70
CA ALA A 259 -1.27 65.10 3.39
C ALA A 259 -2.00 65.71 2.18
N GLY A 260 -3.10 66.44 2.40
CA GLY A 260 -3.92 67.05 1.35
C GLY A 260 -3.60 68.50 0.96
N SER A 261 -2.58 69.18 1.57
CA SER A 261 -2.40 70.62 1.31
C SER A 261 -1.22 71.01 0.42
N ASP A 262 -0.33 70.05 0.03
CA ASP A 262 0.86 70.41 -0.77
C ASP A 262 0.81 70.01 -2.27
N ALA A 263 -0.33 69.66 -2.79
CA ALA A 263 -0.52 69.32 -4.22
C ALA A 263 -1.09 70.48 -5.06
N ARG A 264 -0.88 71.75 -4.65
CA ARG A 264 -1.05 72.90 -5.53
C ARG A 264 0.18 73.76 -5.43
N LEU A 265 1.00 73.66 -6.45
CA LEU A 265 1.97 74.59 -7.01
C LEU A 265 3.20 73.81 -7.49
N HIS A 266 3.18 73.32 -8.71
CA HIS A 266 4.09 73.64 -9.81
C HIS A 266 3.71 72.81 -11.05
#